data_60df4a0323d4a52871498175bb576861
#
_entry.id   60df4a0323d4a52871498175bb576861
#
_cell.length_a   1.000
_cell.length_b   1.000
_cell.length_c   1.000
_cell.angle_alpha   90.00
_cell.angle_beta   90.00
_cell.angle_gamma   90.00
#
_symmetry.space_group_name_H-M   'P 1'
#
loop_
_entity.id
_entity.type
_entity.pdbx_description
1 polymer ?
#
loop_
_entity_poly.entity_id
_entity_poly.type
_entity_poly.pdbx_seq_one_letter_code
_entity_poly.pdbx_strand_id
1 'polypeptide(L)'
;GGLSTLEEKALGGISKGGTSSVNEVVRYGEAPEEKGLIIMDTPGYDIESVTGMVSGGAQICIFTTGRGTPIGNPIIPVIKITGNKQTYEKMIDNMDLDISDVVYGRQSIKECGEMILKELIDVCNGKYTKAESYGFADLCIYRNQEIWCTL
;
A
#
# COMPACT_ATOMS: atom_id res chain seq x y z
N GLY A 1 13.56 11.47 -9.85
CA GLY A 1 13.06 10.43 -10.68
C GLY A 1 11.56 10.24 -10.47
N GLY A 2 10.85 10.17 -11.51
CA GLY A 2 9.43 9.89 -11.49
C GLY A 2 9.11 8.71 -12.40
N LEU A 3 7.86 8.33 -12.43
CA LEU A 3 7.37 7.31 -13.35
C LEU A 3 7.17 8.00 -14.72
N SER A 4 8.12 7.86 -15.62
CA SER A 4 8.10 8.51 -16.92
C SER A 4 7.42 7.66 -17.99
N THR A 5 7.45 6.33 -17.85
CA THR A 5 6.85 5.37 -18.77
C THR A 5 6.21 4.19 -18.03
N LEU A 6 5.35 3.43 -18.74
CA LEU A 6 4.76 2.18 -18.24
C LEU A 6 5.84 1.14 -17.93
N GLU A 7 6.88 1.08 -18.76
CA GLU A 7 8.00 0.15 -18.59
C GLU A 7 8.77 0.45 -17.31
N GLU A 8 9.07 1.71 -17.02
CA GLU A 8 9.74 2.10 -15.77
C GLU A 8 8.88 1.76 -14.54
N LYS A 9 7.57 1.99 -14.62
CA LYS A 9 6.65 1.62 -13.54
C LYS A 9 6.64 0.10 -13.32
N ALA A 10 6.58 -0.69 -14.38
CA ALA A 10 6.57 -2.15 -14.32
C ALA A 10 7.90 -2.70 -13.75
N LEU A 11 9.04 -2.18 -14.20
CA LEU A 11 10.35 -2.56 -13.66
C LEU A 11 10.48 -2.21 -12.17
N GLY A 12 9.97 -1.06 -11.76
CA GLY A 12 9.91 -0.68 -10.35
C GLY A 12 9.05 -1.63 -9.52
N GLY A 13 7.91 -2.08 -10.04
CA GLY A 13 7.04 -3.07 -9.42
C GLY A 13 7.75 -4.41 -9.21
N ILE A 14 8.43 -4.92 -10.24
CA ILE A 14 9.22 -6.17 -10.18
C ILE A 14 10.34 -6.04 -9.13
N SER A 15 11.06 -4.92 -9.15
CA SER A 15 12.15 -4.67 -8.19
C SER A 15 11.67 -4.66 -6.73
N LYS A 16 10.44 -4.23 -6.48
CA LYS A 16 9.83 -4.20 -5.14
C LYS A 16 9.27 -5.54 -4.70
N GLY A 17 9.09 -6.50 -5.60
CA GLY A 17 8.56 -7.83 -5.31
C GLY A 17 9.46 -8.70 -4.42
N GLY A 18 10.71 -8.30 -4.22
CA GLY A 18 11.66 -9.06 -3.44
C GLY A 18 12.16 -10.33 -4.15
N THR A 19 12.61 -11.30 -3.37
CA THR A 19 13.21 -12.57 -3.87
C THR A 19 12.38 -13.81 -3.56
N SER A 20 11.24 -13.64 -2.90
CA SER A 20 10.32 -14.74 -2.59
C SER A 20 9.58 -15.20 -3.85
N SER A 21 9.26 -16.49 -3.93
CA SER A 21 8.44 -17.01 -5.00
C SER A 21 7.05 -16.44 -4.93
N VAL A 22 6.48 -16.03 -6.08
CA VAL A 22 5.07 -15.71 -6.21
C VAL A 22 4.31 -17.03 -6.25
N ASN A 23 3.40 -17.24 -5.32
CA ASN A 23 2.64 -18.49 -5.19
C ASN A 23 1.41 -18.49 -6.09
N GLU A 24 0.78 -17.33 -6.27
CA GLU A 24 -0.43 -17.19 -7.07
C GLU A 24 -0.53 -15.79 -7.67
N VAL A 25 -1.24 -15.68 -8.78
CA VAL A 25 -1.68 -14.42 -9.38
C VAL A 25 -3.20 -14.48 -9.54
N VAL A 26 -3.90 -13.56 -8.91
CA VAL A 26 -5.37 -13.52 -8.91
C VAL A 26 -5.90 -12.32 -9.68
N ARG A 27 -7.13 -12.42 -10.16
CA ARG A 27 -7.84 -11.32 -10.80
C ARG A 27 -8.32 -10.31 -9.76
N TYR A 28 -8.73 -9.15 -10.22
CA TYR A 28 -9.28 -8.10 -9.38
C TYR A 28 -10.44 -8.60 -8.50
N GLY A 29 -10.26 -8.47 -7.19
CA GLY A 29 -11.27 -8.86 -6.20
C GLY A 29 -11.44 -10.37 -5.97
N GLU A 30 -10.64 -11.19 -6.62
CA GLU A 30 -10.66 -12.65 -6.46
C GLU A 30 -9.92 -13.06 -5.20
N ALA A 31 -10.53 -13.95 -4.42
CA ALA A 31 -9.88 -14.47 -3.22
C ALA A 31 -8.80 -15.50 -3.61
N PRO A 32 -7.57 -15.39 -3.06
CA PRO A 32 -6.54 -16.38 -3.32
C PRO A 32 -6.87 -17.74 -2.70
N GLU A 33 -6.48 -18.80 -3.38
CA GLU A 33 -6.56 -20.18 -2.89
C GLU A 33 -5.29 -20.61 -2.17
N GLU A 34 -4.15 -20.06 -2.59
CA GLU A 34 -2.82 -20.37 -2.04
C GLU A 34 -2.45 -19.43 -0.89
N LYS A 35 -1.38 -19.81 -0.17
CA LYS A 35 -0.75 -18.99 0.88
C LYS A 35 0.64 -18.54 0.43
N GLY A 36 1.07 -17.41 0.97
CA GLY A 36 2.38 -16.84 0.69
C GLY A 36 2.29 -15.53 -0.06
N LEU A 37 3.23 -15.26 -0.98
CA LEU A 37 3.21 -14.06 -1.80
C LEU A 37 2.23 -14.21 -2.96
N ILE A 38 1.18 -13.44 -2.92
CA ILE A 38 0.11 -13.41 -3.94
C ILE A 38 0.14 -12.04 -4.64
N ILE A 39 -0.06 -12.02 -5.92
CA ILE A 39 -0.20 -10.78 -6.70
C ILE A 39 -1.64 -10.69 -7.20
N MET A 40 -2.30 -9.58 -6.92
CA MET A 40 -3.61 -9.28 -7.50
C MET A 40 -3.45 -8.28 -8.66
N ASP A 41 -4.03 -8.59 -9.81
CA ASP A 41 -4.12 -7.65 -10.93
C ASP A 41 -5.10 -6.53 -10.57
N THR A 42 -4.59 -5.34 -10.31
CA THR A 42 -5.38 -4.18 -9.92
C THR A 42 -5.09 -2.97 -10.81
N PRO A 43 -6.06 -2.06 -10.98
CA PRO A 43 -5.75 -0.75 -11.57
C PRO A 43 -4.73 0.01 -10.71
N GLY A 44 -4.04 0.98 -11.32
CA GLY A 44 -2.99 1.77 -10.66
C GLY A 44 -3.50 2.89 -9.76
N TYR A 45 -4.80 2.94 -9.45
CA TYR A 45 -5.40 3.93 -8.56
C TYR A 45 -5.53 3.39 -7.14
N ASP A 46 -5.30 4.25 -6.15
CA ASP A 46 -5.21 3.90 -4.74
C ASP A 46 -6.50 3.21 -4.23
N ILE A 47 -7.65 3.89 -4.42
CA ILE A 47 -8.94 3.43 -3.87
C ILE A 47 -9.38 2.12 -4.53
N GLU A 48 -9.30 2.05 -5.85
CA GLU A 48 -9.69 0.87 -6.63
C GLU A 48 -8.81 -0.33 -6.27
N SER A 49 -7.51 -0.13 -6.16
CA SER A 49 -6.55 -1.19 -5.81
C SER A 49 -6.84 -1.74 -4.42
N VAL A 50 -7.00 -0.87 -3.42
CA VAL A 50 -7.31 -1.29 -2.04
C VAL A 50 -8.67 -1.99 -1.98
N THR A 51 -9.69 -1.46 -2.69
CA THR A 51 -11.02 -2.08 -2.75
C THR A 51 -10.96 -3.50 -3.32
N GLY A 52 -10.17 -3.71 -4.38
CA GLY A 52 -9.97 -5.04 -4.95
C GLY A 52 -9.34 -6.02 -3.98
N MET A 53 -8.28 -5.60 -3.29
CA MET A 53 -7.62 -6.44 -2.28
C MET A 53 -8.55 -6.77 -1.10
N VAL A 54 -9.36 -5.82 -0.66
CA VAL A 54 -10.38 -6.04 0.39
C VAL A 54 -11.42 -7.06 -0.07
N SER A 55 -11.90 -6.93 -1.32
CA SER A 55 -12.82 -7.92 -1.91
C SER A 55 -12.21 -9.32 -1.97
N GLY A 56 -10.91 -9.43 -2.24
CA GLY A 56 -10.13 -10.67 -2.20
C GLY A 56 -9.83 -11.21 -0.80
N GLY A 57 -10.28 -10.52 0.26
CA GLY A 57 -10.16 -10.98 1.64
C GLY A 57 -9.02 -10.39 2.45
N ALA A 58 -8.37 -9.32 1.98
CA ALA A 58 -7.37 -8.62 2.78
C ALA A 58 -7.97 -8.09 4.09
N GLN A 59 -7.25 -8.26 5.21
CA GLN A 59 -7.70 -7.87 6.55
C GLN A 59 -7.04 -6.57 7.04
N ILE A 60 -5.92 -6.19 6.42
CA ILE A 60 -5.18 -4.97 6.72
C ILE A 60 -4.40 -4.57 5.48
N CYS A 61 -4.24 -3.27 5.25
CA CYS A 61 -3.46 -2.75 4.14
C CYS A 61 -2.25 -1.98 4.66
N ILE A 62 -1.07 -2.28 4.13
CA ILE A 62 0.13 -1.44 4.27
C ILE A 62 0.30 -0.72 2.93
N PHE A 63 0.11 0.59 2.94
CA PHE A 63 0.16 1.42 1.75
C PHE A 63 1.43 2.28 1.74
N THR A 64 2.33 1.99 0.80
CA THR A 64 3.58 2.75 0.64
C THR A 64 3.41 3.83 -0.43
N THR A 65 3.81 5.06 -0.13
CA THR A 65 3.65 6.18 -1.06
C THR A 65 4.79 7.19 -0.94
N GLY A 66 5.23 7.71 -2.07
CA GLY A 66 6.22 8.80 -2.11
C GLY A 66 5.57 10.19 -2.09
N ARG A 67 4.35 10.32 -2.59
CA ARG A 67 3.62 11.60 -2.69
C ARG A 67 2.62 11.84 -1.56
N GLY A 68 2.30 10.78 -0.81
CA GLY A 68 1.25 10.79 0.19
C GLY A 68 -0.13 10.54 -0.41
N THR A 69 -1.02 10.07 0.44
CA THR A 69 -2.43 9.84 0.10
C THR A 69 -3.27 9.94 1.38
N PRO A 70 -4.49 10.47 1.33
CA PRO A 70 -5.39 10.47 2.48
C PRO A 70 -6.17 9.16 2.61
N ILE A 71 -6.05 8.24 1.65
CA ILE A 71 -6.92 7.06 1.53
C ILE A 71 -7.16 6.35 2.87
N GLY A 72 -8.41 5.98 3.09
CA GLY A 72 -8.88 5.03 4.09
C GLY A 72 -9.76 3.97 3.44
N ASN A 73 -10.24 3.03 4.23
CA ASN A 73 -11.20 2.04 3.77
C ASN A 73 -12.19 1.74 4.88
N PRO A 74 -13.51 1.57 4.57
CA PRO A 74 -14.53 1.36 5.60
C PRO A 74 -14.52 -0.03 6.24
N ILE A 75 -13.74 -0.97 5.70
CA ILE A 75 -13.76 -2.38 6.09
C ILE A 75 -12.47 -2.77 6.81
N ILE A 76 -11.32 -2.27 6.34
CA ILE A 76 -10.01 -2.62 6.88
C ILE A 76 -9.19 -1.39 7.23
N PRO A 77 -8.30 -1.45 8.22
CA PRO A 77 -7.33 -0.38 8.46
C PRO A 77 -6.31 -0.28 7.31
N VAL A 78 -5.94 0.97 6.98
CA VAL A 78 -4.93 1.30 5.96
C VAL A 78 -3.79 2.06 6.63
N ILE A 79 -2.66 1.39 6.83
CA ILE A 79 -1.43 1.97 7.38
C ILE A 79 -0.65 2.62 6.24
N LYS A 80 -0.51 3.94 6.27
CA LYS A 80 0.20 4.70 5.22
C LYS A 80 1.62 5.03 5.63
N ILE A 81 2.57 4.60 4.80
CA ILE A 81 4.00 4.69 5.07
C ILE A 81 4.69 5.48 3.96
N THR A 82 5.61 6.36 4.33
CA THR A 82 6.44 7.08 3.35
C THR A 82 7.92 7.08 3.70
N GLY A 83 8.75 6.94 2.68
CA GLY A 83 10.20 7.16 2.74
C GLY A 83 10.60 8.59 2.34
N ASN A 84 9.64 9.51 2.17
CA ASN A 84 9.87 10.88 1.81
C ASN A 84 9.58 11.81 2.99
N LYS A 85 10.63 12.38 3.58
CA LYS A 85 10.53 13.27 4.74
C LYS A 85 9.61 14.47 4.52
N GLN A 86 9.73 15.12 3.35
CA GLN A 86 8.89 16.27 3.02
C GLN A 86 7.41 15.91 2.90
N THR A 87 7.11 14.74 2.35
CA THR A 87 5.74 14.23 2.27
C THR A 87 5.18 13.97 3.66
N TYR A 88 5.96 13.33 4.53
CA TYR A 88 5.54 13.09 5.90
C TYR A 88 5.21 14.38 6.65
N GLU A 89 6.10 15.37 6.58
CA GLU A 89 5.93 16.67 7.27
C GLU A 89 4.72 17.45 6.75
N LYS A 90 4.45 17.41 5.43
CA LYS A 90 3.31 18.11 4.83
C LYS A 90 1.98 17.42 5.06
N MET A 91 1.99 16.10 5.23
CA MET A 91 0.81 15.25 5.34
C MET A 91 0.81 14.46 6.65
N ILE A 92 1.30 15.08 7.72
CA ILE A 92 1.43 14.43 9.03
C ILE A 92 0.12 13.87 9.56
N ASP A 93 -1.00 14.48 9.21
CA ASP A 93 -2.34 14.03 9.59
C ASP A 93 -2.85 12.86 8.74
N ASN A 94 -2.18 12.55 7.64
CA ASN A 94 -2.57 11.47 6.74
C ASN A 94 -1.61 10.28 6.77
N MET A 95 -0.34 10.49 7.13
CA MET A 95 0.69 9.45 7.09
C MET A 95 0.91 8.86 8.47
N ASP A 96 0.84 7.53 8.58
CA ASP A 96 0.98 6.82 9.85
C ASP A 96 2.44 6.65 10.26
N LEU A 97 3.33 6.37 9.30
CA LEU A 97 4.73 6.06 9.57
C LEU A 97 5.70 6.75 8.62
N ASP A 98 6.74 7.36 9.20
CA ASP A 98 7.91 7.92 8.49
C ASP A 98 9.08 6.93 8.55
N ILE A 99 9.51 6.44 7.39
CA ILE A 99 10.71 5.59 7.26
C ILE A 99 11.78 6.28 6.41
N SER A 100 11.74 7.61 6.31
CA SER A 100 12.67 8.37 5.45
C SER A 100 14.13 8.27 5.87
N ASP A 101 14.40 7.98 7.14
CA ASP A 101 15.77 7.87 7.65
C ASP A 101 16.58 6.73 6.98
N VAL A 102 15.91 5.71 6.43
CA VAL A 102 16.58 4.69 5.62
C VAL A 102 17.21 5.27 4.36
N VAL A 103 16.55 6.24 3.73
CA VAL A 103 17.04 6.91 2.52
C VAL A 103 18.30 7.73 2.80
N TYR A 104 18.40 8.29 4.00
CA TYR A 104 19.55 9.05 4.46
C TYR A 104 20.64 8.21 5.14
N GLY A 105 20.50 6.89 5.19
CA GLY A 105 21.44 5.98 5.84
C GLY A 105 21.52 6.14 7.35
N ARG A 106 20.52 6.73 7.99
CA ARG A 106 20.42 6.91 9.45
C ARG A 106 19.80 5.72 10.14
N GLN A 107 19.05 4.92 9.40
CA GLN A 107 18.45 3.66 9.83
C GLN A 107 18.74 2.56 8.82
N SER A 108 18.84 1.34 9.27
CA SER A 108 18.93 0.16 8.42
C SER A 108 17.54 -0.26 7.91
N ILE A 109 17.50 -1.00 6.80
CA ILE A 109 16.27 -1.61 6.29
C ILE A 109 15.62 -2.51 7.34
N LYS A 110 16.44 -3.22 8.15
CA LYS A 110 15.95 -4.08 9.22
C LYS A 110 15.21 -3.29 10.30
N GLU A 111 15.78 -2.20 10.78
CA GLU A 111 15.14 -1.34 11.79
C GLU A 111 13.82 -0.75 11.26
N CYS A 112 13.79 -0.32 9.99
CA CYS A 112 12.55 0.13 9.36
C CYS A 112 11.51 -1.00 9.27
N GLY A 113 11.93 -2.22 8.96
CA GLY A 113 11.06 -3.39 8.95
C GLY A 113 10.46 -3.70 10.33
N GLU A 114 11.27 -3.57 11.39
CA GLU A 114 10.82 -3.73 12.78
C GLU A 114 9.80 -2.63 13.18
N MET A 115 10.01 -1.40 12.74
CA MET A 115 9.05 -0.30 12.95
C MET A 115 7.71 -0.59 12.26
N ILE A 116 7.74 -1.03 11.00
CA ILE A 116 6.53 -1.39 10.24
C ILE A 116 5.80 -2.55 10.91
N LEU A 117 6.52 -3.59 11.32
CA LEU A 117 5.94 -4.74 12.00
C LEU A 117 5.29 -4.34 13.34
N LYS A 118 5.96 -3.46 14.10
CA LYS A 118 5.40 -2.95 15.35
C LYS A 118 4.11 -2.18 15.10
N GLU A 119 4.08 -1.27 14.13
CA GLU A 119 2.89 -0.51 13.76
C GLU A 119 1.74 -1.43 13.34
N LEU A 120 2.04 -2.44 12.51
CA LEU A 120 1.08 -3.46 12.11
C LEU A 120 0.45 -4.17 13.32
N ILE A 121 1.28 -4.61 14.27
CA ILE A 121 0.83 -5.29 15.49
C ILE A 121 -0.03 -4.35 16.34
N ASP A 122 0.39 -3.10 16.51
CA ASP A 122 -0.35 -2.10 17.28
C ASP A 122 -1.75 -1.86 16.67
N VAL A 123 -1.85 -1.75 15.35
CA VAL A 123 -3.12 -1.59 14.63
C VAL A 123 -3.97 -2.85 14.75
N CYS A 124 -3.40 -4.03 14.61
CA CYS A 124 -4.12 -5.30 14.83
C CYS A 124 -4.66 -5.43 16.27
N ASN A 125 -4.04 -4.76 17.24
CA ASN A 125 -4.49 -4.70 18.63
C ASN A 125 -5.43 -3.53 18.93
N GLY A 126 -5.94 -2.83 17.90
CA GLY A 126 -6.97 -1.81 18.03
C GLY A 126 -6.46 -0.37 18.05
N LYS A 127 -5.19 -0.11 17.73
CA LYS A 127 -4.74 1.26 17.45
C LYS A 127 -5.38 1.74 16.15
N TYR A 128 -6.01 2.89 16.18
CA TYR A 128 -6.55 3.53 14.97
C TYR A 128 -5.43 4.09 14.09
N THR A 129 -5.58 3.86 12.79
CA THR A 129 -4.79 4.55 11.77
C THR A 129 -5.22 6.02 11.67
N LYS A 130 -4.42 6.84 10.99
CA LYS A 130 -4.78 8.24 10.70
C LYS A 130 -6.09 8.32 9.91
N ALA A 131 -6.25 7.45 8.91
CA ALA A 131 -7.48 7.42 8.11
C ALA A 131 -8.71 7.14 8.98
N GLU A 132 -8.67 6.14 9.83
CA GLU A 132 -9.77 5.81 10.76
C GLU A 132 -10.04 6.96 11.73
N SER A 133 -8.99 7.59 12.28
CA SER A 133 -9.11 8.69 13.24
C SER A 133 -9.80 9.92 12.64
N TYR A 134 -9.65 10.15 11.33
CA TYR A 134 -10.28 11.24 10.59
C TYR A 134 -11.54 10.83 9.83
N GLY A 135 -11.94 9.55 9.91
CA GLY A 135 -13.15 9.04 9.25
C GLY A 135 -13.06 8.94 7.74
N PHE A 136 -11.85 8.80 7.19
CA PHE A 136 -11.68 8.51 5.76
C PHE A 136 -12.12 7.06 5.47
N ALA A 137 -13.11 6.91 4.61
CA ALA A 137 -13.77 5.64 4.31
C ALA A 137 -14.04 5.54 2.81
N ASP A 138 -12.95 5.43 2.05
CA ASP A 138 -13.02 5.44 0.59
C ASP A 138 -13.29 4.03 0.05
N LEU A 139 -14.25 3.92 -0.85
CA LEU A 139 -14.60 2.70 -1.56
C LEU A 139 -14.91 3.02 -3.02
N CYS A 140 -14.31 2.30 -3.94
CA CYS A 140 -14.59 2.41 -5.35
C CYS A 140 -14.71 1.03 -5.99
N ILE A 141 -15.89 0.73 -6.53
CA ILE A 141 -16.11 -0.52 -7.26
C ILE A 141 -15.58 -0.32 -8.69
N TYR A 142 -14.47 -0.97 -8.99
CA TYR A 142 -13.91 -0.98 -10.33
C TYR A 142 -14.83 -1.75 -11.27
N ARG A 143 -15.30 -1.06 -12.31
CA ARG A 143 -16.00 -1.70 -13.43
C ARG A 143 -14.99 -1.97 -14.52
N ASN A 144 -14.84 -3.22 -14.89
CA ASN A 144 -14.04 -3.63 -16.03
C ASN A 144 -14.72 -3.14 -17.33
N GLN A 145 -14.56 -1.87 -17.65
CA GLN A 145 -14.77 -1.36 -18.99
C GLN A 145 -13.39 -1.41 -19.63
N GLU A 146 -13.28 -2.07 -20.76
CA GLU A 146 -12.10 -2.25 -21.61
C GLU A 146 -11.37 -0.93 -21.92
N ILE A 147 -10.79 -0.26 -20.95
CA ILE A 147 -10.16 1.02 -21.24
C ILE A 147 -8.93 1.18 -20.37
N TRP A 148 -7.79 1.00 -21.03
CA TRP A 148 -6.58 1.77 -20.92
C TRP A 148 -6.01 1.94 -19.50
N CYS A 149 -4.92 1.28 -19.27
CA CYS A 149 -3.98 1.63 -18.21
C CYS A 149 -3.68 3.13 -18.30
N THR A 150 -4.34 3.92 -17.49
CA THR A 150 -4.01 5.34 -17.33
C THR A 150 -2.90 5.45 -16.29
N LEU A 151 -1.85 6.11 -16.68
CA LEU A 151 -0.71 6.47 -15.82
C LEU A 151 -1.11 7.46 -14.75
#